data_9c4f08cf69ab71214bc322576966f4db
#
_entry.id   9c4f08cf69ab71214bc322576966f4db
#
_cell.length_a   1.000
_cell.length_b   1.000
_cell.length_c   1.000
_cell.angle_alpha   90.00
_cell.angle_beta   90.00
_cell.angle_gamma   90.00
#
_symmetry.space_group_name_H-M   'P 1'
#
loop_
_entity.id
_entity.type
_entity.pdbx_description
1 polymer ?
#
loop_
_entity_poly.entity_id
_entity_poly.type
_entity_poly.pdbx_seq_one_letter_code
_entity_poly.pdbx_strand_id
1 'polypeptide(L)'
;LAGATDWTRAAEPYRRRIARHLAATLLPGLEDAIVTSRLLTPLDFRDRLNSVAGAGFGIEPILTQSAWFRPHNRSEDVAGLYLVGAGTHPGAGLPGVVSSARVLDAVVPDAVA
;
A
#
# COMPACT_ATOMS: atom_id res chain seq x y z
N LEU A 1 -8.71 6.28 -8.54
CA LEU A 1 -7.85 7.40 -8.90
C LEU A 1 -8.69 8.66 -8.93
N ALA A 2 -8.74 9.40 -7.81
CA ALA A 2 -9.43 10.69 -7.74
C ALA A 2 -8.62 11.83 -8.41
N GLY A 3 -7.39 11.55 -8.87
CA GLY A 3 -6.53 12.52 -9.54
C GLY A 3 -6.68 12.48 -11.06
N ALA A 4 -6.71 13.65 -11.67
CA ALA A 4 -6.81 13.84 -13.11
C ALA A 4 -5.54 13.42 -13.90
N THR A 5 -4.58 12.72 -13.27
CA THR A 5 -3.32 12.36 -13.91
C THR A 5 -3.49 11.15 -14.83
N ASP A 6 -3.28 11.35 -16.11
CA ASP A 6 -3.15 10.27 -17.09
C ASP A 6 -1.76 9.62 -16.95
N TRP A 7 -1.69 8.53 -16.19
CA TRP A 7 -0.44 7.81 -15.93
C TRP A 7 0.14 7.11 -17.15
N THR A 8 -0.65 6.86 -18.18
CA THR A 8 -0.12 6.28 -19.43
C THR A 8 0.83 7.27 -20.12
N ARG A 9 0.56 8.56 -19.97
CA ARG A 9 1.33 9.66 -20.56
C ARG A 9 2.32 10.29 -19.59
N ALA A 10 1.96 10.34 -18.29
CA ALA A 10 2.74 11.04 -17.28
C ALA A 10 3.91 10.21 -16.70
N ALA A 11 3.84 8.90 -16.76
CA ALA A 11 4.78 7.98 -16.10
C ALA A 11 6.24 8.24 -16.47
N GLU A 12 6.57 8.21 -17.74
CA GLU A 12 7.96 8.37 -18.19
C GLU A 12 8.51 9.80 -18.01
N PRO A 13 7.79 10.88 -18.31
CA PRO A 13 8.21 12.23 -17.94
C PRO A 13 8.45 12.39 -16.45
N TYR A 14 7.61 11.78 -15.61
CA TYR A 14 7.76 11.84 -14.16
C TYR A 14 9.02 11.10 -13.67
N ARG A 15 9.27 9.88 -14.18
CA ARG A 15 10.50 9.12 -13.92
C ARG A 15 11.75 9.94 -14.24
N ARG A 16 11.80 10.55 -15.43
CA ARG A 16 12.93 11.40 -15.85
C ARG A 16 13.11 12.60 -14.94
N ARG A 17 12.00 13.22 -14.51
CA ARG A 17 12.06 14.36 -13.59
C ARG A 17 12.67 13.96 -12.24
N ILE A 18 12.30 12.78 -11.71
CA ILE A 18 12.87 12.23 -10.47
C ILE A 18 14.37 11.98 -10.65
N ALA A 19 14.79 11.27 -11.71
CA ALA A 19 16.18 10.96 -11.97
C ALA A 19 17.04 12.26 -12.07
N ARG A 20 16.55 13.23 -12.81
CA ARG A 20 17.21 14.54 -12.95
C ARG A 20 17.32 15.29 -11.62
N HIS A 21 16.26 15.28 -10.83
CA HIS A 21 16.29 15.91 -9.50
C HIS A 21 17.31 15.25 -8.59
N LEU A 22 17.35 13.92 -8.55
CA LEU A 22 18.35 13.17 -7.78
C LEU A 22 19.77 13.42 -8.28
N ALA A 23 19.97 13.46 -9.59
CA ALA A 23 21.28 13.78 -10.19
C ALA A 23 21.77 15.18 -9.80
N ALA A 24 20.85 16.13 -9.75
CA ALA A 24 21.20 17.53 -9.41
C ALA A 24 21.44 17.77 -7.91
N THR A 25 20.87 16.93 -7.03
CA THR A 25 20.86 17.21 -5.57
C THR A 25 21.68 16.22 -4.75
N LEU A 26 21.67 14.95 -5.10
CA LEU A 26 22.21 13.87 -4.25
C LEU A 26 23.24 12.99 -4.96
N LEU A 27 23.08 12.72 -6.25
CA LEU A 27 23.84 11.70 -6.99
C LEU A 27 24.32 12.25 -8.34
N PRO A 28 25.31 13.14 -8.37
CA PRO A 28 25.86 13.65 -9.64
C PRO A 28 26.26 12.51 -10.58
N GLY A 29 25.87 12.60 -11.86
CA GLY A 29 26.12 11.55 -12.86
C GLY A 29 25.12 10.40 -12.87
N LEU A 30 24.06 10.45 -12.05
CA LEU A 30 23.06 9.37 -11.97
C LEU A 30 22.43 9.06 -13.33
N GLU A 31 22.08 10.09 -14.11
CA GLU A 31 21.37 9.88 -15.39
C GLU A 31 22.21 9.03 -16.36
N ASP A 32 23.52 9.22 -16.40
CA ASP A 32 24.45 8.46 -17.25
C ASP A 32 24.78 7.07 -16.67
N ALA A 33 24.63 6.91 -15.36
CA ALA A 33 24.93 5.67 -14.65
C ALA A 33 23.74 4.69 -14.60
N ILE A 34 22.55 5.09 -15.01
CA ILE A 34 21.36 4.21 -15.00
C ILE A 34 21.48 3.15 -16.09
N VAL A 35 21.76 1.91 -15.70
CA VAL A 35 21.78 0.74 -16.60
C VAL A 35 20.38 0.20 -16.84
N THR A 36 19.55 0.20 -15.80
CA THR A 36 18.15 -0.28 -15.88
C THR A 36 17.27 0.48 -14.91
N SER A 37 16.02 0.62 -15.25
CA SER A 37 15.02 1.22 -14.34
C SER A 37 13.66 0.59 -14.55
N ARG A 38 12.90 0.46 -13.47
CA ARG A 38 11.51 0.01 -13.51
C ARG A 38 10.62 1.01 -12.83
N LEU A 39 9.52 1.33 -13.46
CA LEU A 39 8.50 2.21 -12.91
C LEU A 39 7.25 1.38 -12.63
N LEU A 40 6.67 1.57 -11.44
CA LEU A 40 5.34 1.10 -11.10
C LEU A 40 4.45 2.31 -10.90
N THR A 41 3.37 2.34 -11.63
CA THR A 41 2.38 3.41 -11.60
C THR A 41 1.13 2.97 -10.83
N PRO A 42 0.23 3.88 -10.46
CA PRO A 42 -1.08 3.50 -9.95
C PRO A 42 -1.87 2.55 -10.87
N LEU A 43 -1.63 2.58 -12.17
CA LEU A 43 -2.24 1.63 -13.11
C LEU A 43 -1.71 0.21 -12.89
N ASP A 44 -0.41 0.05 -12.67
CA ASP A 44 0.18 -1.26 -12.35
C ASP A 44 -0.40 -1.84 -11.06
N PHE A 45 -0.56 -1.02 -10.02
CA PHE A 45 -1.18 -1.45 -8.76
C PHE A 45 -2.64 -1.87 -8.97
N ARG A 46 -3.39 -1.14 -9.77
CA ARG A 46 -4.77 -1.50 -10.11
C ARG A 46 -4.83 -2.80 -10.91
N ASP A 47 -4.07 -2.89 -12.01
CA ASP A 47 -4.25 -3.92 -13.02
C ASP A 47 -3.54 -5.24 -12.66
N ARG A 48 -2.45 -5.18 -11.91
CA ARG A 48 -1.66 -6.37 -11.51
C ARG A 48 -1.94 -6.85 -10.10
N LEU A 49 -2.28 -5.94 -9.18
CA LEU A 49 -2.48 -6.24 -7.77
C LEU A 49 -3.94 -6.05 -7.33
N ASN A 50 -4.83 -5.71 -8.26
CA ASN A 50 -6.25 -5.47 -8.01
C ASN A 50 -6.49 -4.43 -6.89
N SER A 51 -5.57 -3.47 -6.76
CA SER A 51 -5.67 -2.43 -5.74
C SER A 51 -6.76 -1.43 -6.08
N VAL A 52 -7.62 -1.15 -5.13
CA VAL A 52 -8.69 -0.15 -5.28
C VAL A 52 -8.09 1.20 -5.66
N ALA A 53 -8.57 1.78 -6.76
CA ALA A 53 -8.10 3.04 -7.31
C ALA A 53 -6.58 3.11 -7.59
N GLY A 54 -5.88 1.97 -7.69
CA GLY A 54 -4.44 1.92 -7.91
C GLY A 54 -3.61 2.37 -6.71
N ALA A 55 -4.15 2.27 -5.50
CA ALA A 55 -3.43 2.60 -4.28
C ALA A 55 -2.22 1.69 -4.10
N GLY A 56 -1.04 2.27 -3.88
CA GLY A 56 0.20 1.52 -3.64
C GLY A 56 0.29 0.93 -2.24
N PHE A 57 -0.47 1.48 -1.31
CA PHE A 57 -0.61 1.03 0.08
C PHE A 57 -2.09 0.93 0.41
N GLY A 58 -2.41 0.48 1.62
CA GLY A 58 -3.80 0.42 2.08
C GLY A 58 -4.46 1.78 2.28
N ILE A 59 -5.43 1.84 3.19
CA ILE A 59 -6.13 3.08 3.53
C ILE A 59 -5.17 4.15 4.06
N GLU A 60 -5.49 5.39 3.78
CA GLU A 60 -4.69 6.56 4.15
C GLU A 60 -4.46 6.62 5.68
N PRO A 61 -3.23 6.92 6.14
CA PRO A 61 -2.91 6.95 7.57
C PRO A 61 -3.33 8.28 8.24
N ILE A 62 -4.56 8.72 8.02
CA ILE A 62 -5.18 9.81 8.79
C ILE A 62 -5.71 9.28 10.11
N LEU A 63 -5.94 10.17 11.08
CA LEU A 63 -6.34 9.78 12.43
C LEU A 63 -7.57 8.88 12.44
N THR A 64 -8.61 9.23 11.68
CA THR A 64 -9.88 8.50 11.59
C THR A 64 -9.80 7.19 10.79
N GLN A 65 -8.65 6.85 10.23
CA GLN A 65 -8.38 5.62 9.48
C GLN A 65 -7.12 4.91 9.98
N SER A 66 -6.68 5.20 11.19
CA SER A 66 -5.47 4.63 11.77
C SER A 66 -5.77 3.88 13.05
N ALA A 67 -4.92 2.93 13.40
CA ALA A 67 -4.99 2.15 14.63
C ALA A 67 -6.38 1.56 14.89
N TRP A 68 -7.06 2.03 15.91
CA TRP A 68 -8.40 1.57 16.31
C TRP A 68 -9.49 1.79 15.24
N PHE A 69 -9.38 2.86 14.45
CA PHE A 69 -10.37 3.20 13.42
C PHE A 69 -10.21 2.39 12.12
N ARG A 70 -9.25 1.46 12.04
CA ARG A 70 -9.17 0.52 10.94
C ARG A 70 -10.21 -0.59 11.08
N PRO A 71 -10.60 -1.25 9.99
CA PRO A 71 -11.42 -2.46 10.07
C PRO A 71 -10.87 -3.42 11.11
N HIS A 72 -11.72 -3.91 12.00
CA HIS A 72 -11.32 -4.84 13.04
C HIS A 72 -11.01 -6.23 12.45
N ASN A 73 -10.24 -7.01 13.17
CA ASN A 73 -9.84 -8.35 12.73
C ASN A 73 -10.98 -9.36 12.68
N ARG A 74 -12.07 -9.10 13.38
CA ARG A 74 -13.37 -9.79 13.20
C ARG A 74 -14.34 -8.81 12.56
N SER A 75 -14.96 -9.22 11.44
CA SER A 75 -15.95 -8.37 10.77
C SER A 75 -17.17 -8.15 11.66
N GLU A 76 -17.64 -6.91 11.69
CA GLU A 76 -18.86 -6.51 12.37
C GLU A 76 -20.09 -6.74 11.48
N ASP A 77 -19.91 -6.74 10.16
CA ASP A 77 -20.99 -6.83 9.17
C ASP A 77 -21.25 -8.28 8.71
N VAL A 78 -20.23 -9.13 8.72
CA VAL A 78 -20.31 -10.49 8.17
C VAL A 78 -19.89 -11.50 9.22
N ALA A 79 -20.83 -12.35 9.65
CA ALA A 79 -20.56 -13.41 10.62
C ALA A 79 -19.53 -14.42 10.07
N GLY A 80 -18.54 -14.76 10.90
CA GLY A 80 -17.48 -15.72 10.54
C GLY A 80 -16.41 -15.18 9.59
N LEU A 81 -16.45 -13.91 9.21
CA LEU A 81 -15.40 -13.27 8.42
C LEU A 81 -14.33 -12.66 9.33
N TYR A 82 -13.09 -13.03 9.09
CA TYR A 82 -11.92 -12.49 9.79
C TYR A 82 -10.98 -11.83 8.81
N LEU A 83 -10.38 -10.72 9.22
CA LEU A 83 -9.53 -9.86 8.41
C LEU A 83 -8.13 -9.77 9.02
N VAL A 84 -7.11 -9.80 8.17
CA VAL A 84 -5.72 -9.69 8.59
C VAL A 84 -4.92 -8.92 7.54
N GLY A 85 -3.90 -8.18 7.98
CA GLY A 85 -2.98 -7.49 7.10
C GLY A 85 -2.90 -5.99 7.30
N ALA A 86 -2.29 -5.30 6.35
CA ALA A 86 -2.00 -3.87 6.44
C ALA A 86 -3.25 -2.97 6.46
N GLY A 87 -4.36 -3.46 5.92
CA GLY A 87 -5.64 -2.72 5.88
C GLY A 87 -6.47 -2.82 7.16
N THR A 88 -6.09 -3.67 8.13
CA THR A 88 -6.84 -3.95 9.34
C THR A 88 -6.12 -3.39 10.58
N HIS A 89 -6.78 -3.44 11.74
CA HIS A 89 -6.15 -3.17 13.02
C HIS A 89 -4.99 -4.17 13.29
N PRO A 90 -3.85 -3.76 13.86
CA PRO A 90 -3.47 -2.39 14.28
C PRO A 90 -2.94 -1.49 13.16
N GLY A 91 -2.66 -1.99 11.96
CA GLY A 91 -2.33 -1.13 10.84
C GLY A 91 -1.15 -1.58 9.95
N ALA A 92 -0.68 -0.64 9.14
CA ALA A 92 0.38 -0.85 8.17
C ALA A 92 1.78 -0.93 8.80
N GLY A 93 2.73 -1.40 7.99
CA GLY A 93 4.12 -1.67 8.38
C GLY A 93 4.31 -3.11 8.87
N LEU A 94 5.52 -3.65 8.73
CA LEU A 94 5.81 -5.05 9.08
C LEU A 94 5.36 -5.41 10.51
N PRO A 95 5.66 -4.61 11.55
CA PRO A 95 5.18 -4.92 12.90
C PRO A 95 3.66 -4.93 13.01
N GLY A 96 2.98 -3.97 12.36
CA GLY A 96 1.51 -3.89 12.37
C GLY A 96 0.86 -5.08 11.67
N VAL A 97 1.37 -5.47 10.50
CA VAL A 97 0.85 -6.62 9.74
C VAL A 97 1.02 -7.92 10.51
N VAL A 98 2.20 -8.16 11.11
CA VAL A 98 2.45 -9.35 11.95
C VAL A 98 1.56 -9.32 13.20
N SER A 99 1.39 -8.16 13.83
CA SER A 99 0.52 -8.03 14.99
C SER A 99 -0.94 -8.27 14.65
N SER A 100 -1.40 -7.89 13.45
CA SER A 100 -2.77 -8.16 13.01
C SER A 100 -3.05 -9.67 12.93
N ALA A 101 -2.06 -10.49 12.54
CA ALA A 101 -2.20 -11.94 12.58
C ALA A 101 -2.29 -12.49 14.01
N ARG A 102 -1.51 -11.93 14.96
CA ARG A 102 -1.57 -12.32 16.37
C ARG A 102 -2.90 -11.97 17.05
N VAL A 103 -3.58 -10.92 16.58
CA VAL A 103 -4.92 -10.57 17.10
C VAL A 103 -5.93 -11.67 16.78
N LEU A 104 -5.74 -12.43 15.70
CA LEU A 104 -6.63 -13.55 15.36
C LEU A 104 -6.69 -14.59 16.47
N ASP A 105 -5.61 -14.82 17.20
CA ASP A 105 -5.59 -15.77 18.34
C ASP A 105 -6.63 -15.41 19.42
N ALA A 106 -6.99 -14.13 19.51
CA ALA A 106 -7.96 -13.65 20.51
C ALA A 106 -9.40 -13.55 19.96
N VAL A 107 -9.58 -13.55 18.64
CA VAL A 107 -10.90 -13.28 18.04
C VAL A 107 -11.46 -14.45 17.23
N VAL A 108 -10.63 -15.39 16.80
CA VAL A 108 -11.05 -16.62 16.15
C VAL A 108 -11.39 -17.64 17.22
N PRO A 109 -12.61 -18.20 17.25
CA PRO A 109 -12.95 -19.24 18.22
C PRO A 109 -12.14 -20.52 17.95
N ASP A 110 -11.89 -21.28 19.01
CA ASP A 110 -11.28 -22.59 18.89
C ASP A 110 -12.12 -23.52 18.00
N ALA A 111 -11.44 -24.41 17.29
CA ALA A 111 -12.12 -25.41 16.50
C ALA A 111 -12.99 -26.29 17.42
N VAL A 112 -14.28 -26.34 17.15
CA VAL A 112 -15.17 -27.27 17.84
C VAL A 112 -14.91 -28.67 17.27
N ALA A 113 -14.46 -29.60 18.12
CA ALA A 113 -14.23 -30.98 17.76
C ALA A 113 -15.54 -31.74 17.55
#